data_e7a20f25adea217306c8d6cc0c592bf4
#
_entry.id   e7a20f25adea217306c8d6cc0c592bf4
#
_cell.length_a   1.000
_cell.length_b   1.000
_cell.length_c   1.000
_cell.angle_alpha   90.00
_cell.angle_beta   90.00
_cell.angle_gamma   90.00
#
_symmetry.space_group_name_H-M   'P 1'
#
loop_
_entity.id
_entity.type
_entity.pdbx_description
1 polymer ?
#
loop_
_entity_poly.entity_id
_entity_poly.type
_entity_poly.pdbx_seq_one_letter_code
_entity_poly.pdbx_strand_id
1 'polypeptide(L)'
;MLQAAEADGYQVVFIDTPPHTAPAIDLIARSVDLAIIPVQPSVLDVAATQNTVALLRAAGVPMVAVLTRAPPTRDEETIETEKALGQLGVTLLATRICERKAYRRALTQGQAVAEFDPSSKAAQEIAALWKEIEAVHPAQKKTKRKLGAAA
;
A
#
# COMPACT_ATOMS: atom_id res chain seq x y z
N MET A 1 7.97 13.16 15.71
CA MET A 1 7.49 11.77 15.62
C MET A 1 8.40 10.92 14.74
N LEU A 2 8.62 11.22 13.46
CA LEU A 2 9.51 10.40 12.58
C LEU A 2 10.96 10.38 13.07
N GLN A 3 11.55 11.52 13.45
CA GLN A 3 12.89 11.57 14.02
C GLN A 3 13.03 10.77 15.32
N ALA A 4 11.99 10.71 16.16
CA ALA A 4 12.01 9.89 17.37
C ALA A 4 11.98 8.39 17.00
N ALA A 5 11.15 7.99 16.04
CA ALA A 5 11.10 6.61 15.58
C ALA A 5 12.45 6.17 14.97
N GLU A 6 13.11 7.04 14.21
CA GLU A 6 14.47 6.78 13.67
C GLU A 6 15.50 6.63 14.80
N ALA A 7 15.47 7.49 15.81
CA ALA A 7 16.34 7.41 16.98
C ALA A 7 16.12 6.13 17.79
N ASP A 8 14.87 5.65 17.84
CA ASP A 8 14.48 4.39 18.49
C ASP A 8 14.79 3.13 17.65
N GLY A 9 15.37 3.31 16.44
CA GLY A 9 15.81 2.22 15.58
C GLY A 9 14.74 1.57 14.72
N TYR A 10 13.57 2.18 14.58
CA TYR A 10 12.53 1.68 13.68
C TYR A 10 12.98 1.79 12.22
N GLN A 11 12.89 0.68 11.48
CA GLN A 11 13.25 0.63 10.07
C GLN A 11 12.11 1.06 9.14
N VAL A 12 10.87 0.89 9.57
CA VAL A 12 9.66 1.22 8.83
C VAL A 12 8.63 1.83 9.76
N VAL A 13 7.99 2.90 9.31
CA VAL A 13 6.87 3.55 10.01
C VAL A 13 5.69 3.64 9.04
N PHE A 14 4.56 3.12 9.45
CA PHE A 14 3.30 3.30 8.72
C PHE A 14 2.53 4.49 9.29
N ILE A 15 2.09 5.38 8.41
CA ILE A 15 1.24 6.51 8.77
C ILE A 15 -0.14 6.26 8.17
N ASP A 16 -1.11 5.94 9.03
CA ASP A 16 -2.51 5.90 8.64
C ASP A 16 -3.08 7.31 8.58
N THR A 17 -3.77 7.62 7.49
CA THR A 17 -4.28 8.97 7.24
C THR A 17 -5.79 9.04 7.46
N PRO A 18 -6.30 10.08 8.14
CA PRO A 18 -7.74 10.28 8.27
C PRO A 18 -8.37 10.51 6.89
N PRO A 19 -9.61 10.07 6.67
CA PRO A 19 -10.32 10.34 5.43
C PRO A 19 -10.56 11.85 5.25
N HIS A 20 -10.38 12.35 4.01
CA HIS A 20 -10.85 13.66 3.52
C HIS A 20 -10.19 14.94 4.06
N THR A 21 -8.97 14.93 4.55
CA THR A 21 -8.27 16.17 4.93
C THR A 21 -7.11 16.49 4.00
N ALA A 22 -7.38 17.23 2.92
CA ALA A 22 -6.35 17.62 1.95
C ALA A 22 -5.10 18.30 2.57
N PRO A 23 -5.20 19.21 3.56
CA PRO A 23 -4.01 19.80 4.18
C PRO A 23 -3.12 18.80 4.93
N ALA A 24 -3.73 17.80 5.59
CA ALA A 24 -2.97 16.76 6.28
C ALA A 24 -2.26 15.83 5.30
N ILE A 25 -2.87 15.51 4.18
CA ILE A 25 -2.28 14.67 3.13
C ILE A 25 -1.05 15.34 2.53
N ASP A 26 -1.08 16.64 2.24
CA ASP A 26 0.09 17.36 1.68
C ASP A 26 1.27 17.36 2.66
N LEU A 27 1.02 17.59 3.95
CA LEU A 27 2.06 17.55 4.97
C LEU A 27 2.67 16.16 5.12
N ILE A 28 1.84 15.13 5.17
CA ILE A 28 2.27 13.73 5.30
C ILE A 28 3.01 13.30 4.01
N ALA A 29 2.49 13.65 2.84
CA ALA A 29 3.09 13.30 1.57
C ALA A 29 4.55 13.77 1.48
N ARG A 30 4.87 14.96 1.97
CA ARG A 30 6.24 15.49 1.99
C ARG A 30 7.18 14.78 2.98
N SER A 31 6.63 13.93 3.83
CA SER A 31 7.37 13.28 4.94
C SER A 31 7.52 11.78 4.76
N VAL A 32 6.98 11.20 3.68
CA VAL A 32 6.99 9.76 3.43
C VAL A 32 7.82 9.40 2.19
N ASP A 33 8.42 8.22 2.20
CA ASP A 33 9.20 7.70 1.09
C ASP A 33 8.34 6.98 0.05
N LEU A 34 7.18 6.49 0.45
CA LEU A 34 6.25 5.75 -0.42
C LEU A 34 4.82 5.94 0.08
N ALA A 35 3.90 6.21 -0.82
CA ALA A 35 2.46 6.15 -0.57
C ALA A 35 1.87 4.85 -1.10
N ILE A 36 1.06 4.19 -0.29
CA ILE A 36 0.32 2.99 -0.67
C ILE A 36 -1.15 3.37 -0.73
N ILE A 37 -1.79 3.17 -1.88
CA ILE A 37 -3.18 3.55 -2.13
C ILE A 37 -4.02 2.26 -2.19
N PRO A 38 -4.80 1.94 -1.14
CA PRO A 38 -5.75 0.83 -1.19
C PRO A 38 -6.96 1.24 -2.05
N VAL A 39 -7.33 0.37 -3.00
CA VAL A 39 -8.46 0.59 -3.91
C VAL A 39 -9.32 -0.66 -3.95
N GLN A 40 -10.64 -0.53 -3.84
CA GLN A 40 -11.55 -1.64 -4.09
C GLN A 40 -11.83 -1.75 -5.60
N PRO A 41 -12.12 -2.95 -6.13
CA PRO A 41 -12.58 -3.10 -7.50
C PRO A 41 -13.96 -2.45 -7.69
N SER A 42 -13.97 -1.15 -7.95
CA SER A 42 -15.17 -0.34 -8.06
C SER A 42 -14.88 0.95 -8.84
N VAL A 43 -15.77 1.33 -9.72
CA VAL A 43 -15.70 2.60 -10.48
C VAL A 43 -15.64 3.81 -9.54
N LEU A 44 -16.37 3.76 -8.42
CA LEU A 44 -16.40 4.85 -7.45
C LEU A 44 -15.06 4.99 -6.71
N ASP A 45 -14.42 3.89 -6.35
CA ASP A 45 -13.11 3.91 -5.69
C ASP A 45 -12.00 4.38 -6.63
N VAL A 46 -12.06 3.99 -7.90
CA VAL A 46 -11.14 4.51 -8.93
C VAL A 46 -11.31 6.02 -9.07
N ALA A 47 -12.55 6.53 -9.14
CA ALA A 47 -12.81 7.96 -9.24
C ALA A 47 -12.29 8.73 -8.01
N ALA A 48 -12.49 8.19 -6.80
CA ALA A 48 -11.97 8.78 -5.57
C ALA A 48 -10.44 8.79 -5.54
N THR A 49 -9.80 7.78 -6.11
CA THR A 49 -8.33 7.64 -6.18
C THR A 49 -7.68 8.73 -7.04
N GLN A 50 -8.37 9.27 -8.06
CA GLN A 50 -7.81 10.29 -8.96
C GLN A 50 -7.29 11.52 -8.22
N ASN A 51 -8.05 12.03 -7.24
CA ASN A 51 -7.65 13.19 -6.45
C ASN A 51 -6.41 12.90 -5.60
N THR A 52 -6.35 11.74 -4.98
CA THR A 52 -5.20 11.29 -4.18
C THR A 52 -3.94 11.17 -5.05
N VAL A 53 -4.07 10.56 -6.23
CA VAL A 53 -2.98 10.44 -7.21
C VAL A 53 -2.47 11.80 -7.65
N ALA A 54 -3.36 12.75 -7.95
CA ALA A 54 -2.98 14.11 -8.34
C ALA A 54 -2.20 14.82 -7.24
N LEU A 55 -2.64 14.74 -5.99
CA LEU A 55 -1.97 15.33 -4.82
C LEU A 55 -0.58 14.71 -4.60
N LEU A 56 -0.48 13.39 -4.58
CA LEU A 56 0.80 12.69 -4.38
C LEU A 56 1.79 12.98 -5.51
N ARG A 57 1.30 13.06 -6.75
CA ARG A 57 2.12 13.42 -7.91
C ARG A 57 2.64 14.85 -7.81
N ALA A 58 1.80 15.80 -7.41
CA ALA A 58 2.21 17.19 -7.19
C ALA A 58 3.24 17.31 -6.06
N ALA A 59 3.16 16.46 -5.04
CA ALA A 59 4.13 16.38 -3.96
C ALA A 59 5.42 15.63 -4.34
N GLY A 60 5.47 14.97 -5.51
CA GLY A 60 6.63 14.20 -5.96
C GLY A 60 6.86 12.89 -5.20
N VAL A 61 5.82 12.35 -4.56
CA VAL A 61 5.91 11.13 -3.74
C VAL A 61 5.75 9.89 -4.62
N PRO A 62 6.67 8.92 -4.55
CA PRO A 62 6.48 7.61 -5.15
C PRO A 62 5.20 6.96 -4.61
N MET A 63 4.42 6.34 -5.50
CA MET A 63 3.15 5.75 -5.10
C MET A 63 2.92 4.40 -5.78
N VAL A 64 2.23 3.51 -5.07
CA VAL A 64 1.73 2.24 -5.59
C VAL A 64 0.27 2.05 -5.17
N ALA A 65 -0.50 1.33 -5.97
CA ALA A 65 -1.85 0.92 -5.61
C ALA A 65 -1.86 -0.56 -5.23
N VAL A 66 -2.77 -0.94 -4.34
CA VAL A 66 -3.07 -2.33 -4.00
C VAL A 66 -4.58 -2.54 -4.04
N LEU A 67 -5.03 -3.59 -4.72
CA LEU A 67 -6.43 -3.97 -4.69
C LEU A 67 -6.77 -4.59 -3.34
N THR A 68 -7.80 -4.05 -2.69
CA THR A 68 -8.32 -4.52 -1.40
C THR A 68 -9.77 -4.95 -1.55
N ARG A 69 -10.23 -5.85 -0.68
CA ARG A 69 -11.58 -6.43 -0.75
C ARG A 69 -11.92 -7.00 -2.12
N ALA A 70 -10.90 -7.41 -2.85
CA ALA A 70 -11.08 -7.99 -4.17
C ALA A 70 -11.76 -9.37 -4.07
N PRO A 71 -12.54 -9.78 -5.09
CA PRO A 71 -13.07 -11.13 -5.13
C PRO A 71 -11.91 -12.13 -5.27
N PRO A 72 -12.03 -13.34 -4.69
CA PRO A 72 -11.01 -14.39 -4.81
C PRO A 72 -10.71 -14.78 -6.26
N THR A 73 -11.73 -14.76 -7.11
CA THR A 73 -11.61 -14.97 -8.56
C THR A 73 -11.62 -13.61 -9.25
N ARG A 74 -10.67 -13.39 -10.14
CA ARG A 74 -10.59 -12.15 -10.91
C ARG A 74 -11.80 -12.07 -11.85
N ASP A 75 -12.63 -11.08 -11.63
CA ASP A 75 -13.83 -10.76 -12.42
C ASP A 75 -13.61 -9.57 -13.35
N GLU A 76 -14.63 -9.20 -14.10
CA GLU A 76 -14.61 -8.11 -15.06
C GLU A 76 -14.36 -6.76 -14.38
N GLU A 77 -15.00 -6.52 -13.23
CA GLU A 77 -14.84 -5.28 -12.45
C GLU A 77 -13.40 -5.11 -11.93
N THR A 78 -12.77 -6.20 -11.50
CA THR A 78 -11.34 -6.20 -11.16
C THR A 78 -10.47 -5.82 -12.35
N ILE A 79 -10.73 -6.40 -13.52
CA ILE A 79 -9.96 -6.13 -14.75
C ILE A 79 -10.12 -4.66 -15.18
N GLU A 80 -11.32 -4.12 -15.14
CA GLU A 80 -11.59 -2.74 -15.46
C GLU A 80 -10.89 -1.78 -14.51
N THR A 81 -10.92 -2.08 -13.20
CA THR A 81 -10.21 -1.30 -12.17
C THR A 81 -8.71 -1.30 -12.39
N GLU A 82 -8.10 -2.45 -12.67
CA GLU A 82 -6.67 -2.57 -12.96
C GLU A 82 -6.28 -1.71 -14.19
N LYS A 83 -7.09 -1.76 -15.25
CA LYS A 83 -6.91 -0.97 -16.46
C LYS A 83 -7.01 0.54 -16.17
N ALA A 84 -8.00 0.94 -15.41
CA ALA A 84 -8.20 2.35 -15.05
C ALA A 84 -7.05 2.90 -14.18
N LEU A 85 -6.56 2.14 -13.20
CA LEU A 85 -5.38 2.51 -12.41
C LEU A 85 -4.12 2.65 -13.30
N GLY A 86 -3.95 1.75 -14.27
CA GLY A 86 -2.87 1.86 -15.26
C GLY A 86 -2.96 3.14 -16.10
N GLN A 87 -4.16 3.55 -16.51
CA GLN A 87 -4.39 4.81 -17.22
C GLN A 87 -4.07 6.04 -16.37
N LEU A 88 -4.26 5.96 -15.05
CA LEU A 88 -3.84 6.99 -14.11
C LEU A 88 -2.31 7.03 -13.92
N GLY A 89 -1.56 6.11 -14.50
CA GLY A 89 -0.11 6.03 -14.36
C GLY A 89 0.34 5.65 -12.95
N VAL A 90 -0.47 4.88 -12.23
CA VAL A 90 -0.13 4.35 -10.90
C VAL A 90 0.34 2.90 -11.06
N THR A 91 1.45 2.56 -10.44
CA THR A 91 1.93 1.18 -10.40
C THR A 91 1.03 0.35 -9.48
N LEU A 92 0.35 -0.64 -10.05
CA LEU A 92 -0.45 -1.58 -9.28
C LEU A 92 0.43 -2.75 -8.84
N LEU A 93 0.38 -3.09 -7.55
CA LEU A 93 1.03 -4.29 -7.01
C LEU A 93 0.30 -5.55 -7.49
N ALA A 94 1.05 -6.63 -7.71
CA ALA A 94 0.50 -7.88 -8.24
C ALA A 94 -0.36 -8.60 -7.19
N THR A 95 -0.01 -8.46 -5.90
CA THR A 95 -0.78 -9.04 -4.80
C THR A 95 -2.09 -8.28 -4.60
N ARG A 96 -3.18 -9.04 -4.54
CA ARG A 96 -4.52 -8.55 -4.18
C ARG A 96 -4.89 -9.02 -2.78
N ILE A 97 -5.43 -8.13 -1.98
CA ILE A 97 -6.02 -8.48 -0.67
C ILE A 97 -7.50 -8.80 -0.91
N CYS A 98 -7.81 -10.09 -0.94
CA CYS A 98 -9.16 -10.54 -1.21
C CYS A 98 -10.08 -10.35 0.00
N GLU A 99 -11.39 -10.26 -0.24
CA GLU A 99 -12.36 -10.28 0.85
C GLU A 99 -12.41 -11.66 1.51
N ARG A 100 -11.94 -11.74 2.76
CA ARG A 100 -11.87 -12.98 3.52
C ARG A 100 -12.41 -12.82 4.92
N LYS A 101 -13.16 -13.81 5.39
CA LYS A 101 -13.67 -13.84 6.76
C LYS A 101 -12.55 -13.84 7.82
N ALA A 102 -11.36 -14.34 7.47
CA ALA A 102 -10.20 -14.39 8.35
C ALA A 102 -9.80 -13.00 8.87
N TYR A 103 -9.80 -11.96 8.02
CA TYR A 103 -9.49 -10.60 8.46
C TYR A 103 -10.43 -10.12 9.57
N ARG A 104 -11.74 -10.27 9.37
CA ARG A 104 -12.74 -9.85 10.38
C ARG A 104 -12.60 -10.62 11.68
N ARG A 105 -12.35 -11.94 11.61
CA ARG A 105 -12.19 -12.80 12.79
C ARG A 105 -10.93 -12.42 13.58
N ALA A 106 -9.82 -12.19 12.91
CA ALA A 106 -8.58 -11.76 13.54
C ALA A 106 -8.78 -10.43 14.29
N LEU A 107 -9.39 -9.43 13.64
CA LEU A 107 -9.68 -8.14 14.26
C LEU A 107 -10.61 -8.25 15.47
N THR A 108 -11.60 -9.15 15.46
CA THR A 108 -12.47 -9.40 16.62
C THR A 108 -11.70 -9.91 17.84
N GLN A 109 -10.54 -10.54 17.62
CA GLN A 109 -9.66 -11.04 18.67
C GLN A 109 -8.48 -10.10 18.97
N GLY A 110 -8.42 -8.93 18.33
CA GLY A 110 -7.31 -7.98 18.50
C GLY A 110 -5.98 -8.49 17.93
N GLN A 111 -6.03 -9.41 16.97
CA GLN A 111 -4.84 -10.03 16.37
C GLN A 111 -4.66 -9.63 14.92
N ALA A 112 -3.41 -9.63 14.44
CA ALA A 112 -3.14 -9.63 13.01
C ALA A 112 -3.54 -10.99 12.40
N VAL A 113 -3.91 -11.01 11.11
CA VAL A 113 -4.35 -12.25 10.46
C VAL A 113 -3.25 -13.31 10.42
N ALA A 114 -1.99 -12.89 10.39
CA ALA A 114 -0.84 -13.80 10.43
C ALA A 114 -0.64 -14.44 11.82
N GLU A 115 -1.06 -13.78 12.89
CA GLU A 115 -1.06 -14.32 14.25
C GLU A 115 -2.26 -15.24 14.49
N PHE A 116 -3.44 -14.83 13.97
CA PHE A 116 -4.69 -15.56 14.12
C PHE A 116 -4.70 -16.89 13.37
N ASP A 117 -4.29 -16.89 12.10
CA ASP A 117 -4.24 -18.07 11.25
C ASP A 117 -3.09 -17.94 10.23
N PRO A 118 -1.85 -18.29 10.66
CA PRO A 118 -0.65 -18.16 9.83
C PRO A 118 -0.70 -18.94 8.50
N SER A 119 -1.49 -20.01 8.47
CA SER A 119 -1.61 -20.86 7.28
C SER A 119 -2.66 -20.39 6.28
N SER A 120 -3.48 -19.42 6.66
CA SER A 120 -4.57 -18.91 5.84
C SER A 120 -4.09 -18.22 4.56
N LYS A 121 -4.94 -18.25 3.54
CA LYS A 121 -4.71 -17.44 2.34
C LYS A 121 -4.61 -15.94 2.65
N ALA A 122 -5.32 -15.47 3.67
CA ALA A 122 -5.24 -14.08 4.11
C ALA A 122 -3.85 -13.72 4.65
N ALA A 123 -3.25 -14.57 5.48
CA ALA A 123 -1.88 -14.39 5.97
C ALA A 123 -0.86 -14.43 4.82
N GLN A 124 -1.05 -15.34 3.87
CA GLN A 124 -0.19 -15.44 2.68
C GLN A 124 -0.27 -14.18 1.80
N GLU A 125 -1.47 -13.61 1.62
CA GLU A 125 -1.66 -12.35 0.87
C GLU A 125 -0.92 -11.19 1.54
N ILE A 126 -1.02 -11.02 2.85
CA ILE A 126 -0.29 -9.98 3.58
C ILE A 126 1.23 -10.18 3.47
N ALA A 127 1.71 -11.42 3.61
CA ALA A 127 3.14 -11.71 3.47
C ALA A 127 3.66 -11.44 2.05
N ALA A 128 2.87 -11.75 1.02
CA ALA A 128 3.21 -11.45 -0.37
C ALA A 128 3.22 -9.94 -0.64
N LEU A 129 2.19 -9.23 -0.17
CA LEU A 129 2.09 -7.78 -0.28
C LEU A 129 3.30 -7.09 0.37
N TRP A 130 3.69 -7.53 1.57
CA TRP A 130 4.86 -6.99 2.26
C TRP A 130 6.13 -7.10 1.42
N LYS A 131 6.40 -8.27 0.82
CA LYS A 131 7.55 -8.48 -0.06
C LYS A 131 7.56 -7.56 -1.27
N GLU A 132 6.39 -7.30 -1.87
CA GLU A 132 6.29 -6.37 -2.99
C GLU A 132 6.56 -4.93 -2.56
N ILE A 133 6.02 -4.51 -1.39
CA ILE A 133 6.28 -3.19 -0.82
C ILE A 133 7.78 -3.00 -0.55
N GLU A 134 8.44 -3.98 0.08
CA GLU A 134 9.88 -3.94 0.30
C GLU A 134 10.67 -3.80 -1.02
N ALA A 135 10.26 -4.48 -2.07
CA ALA A 135 10.93 -4.43 -3.36
C ALA A 135 10.80 -3.09 -4.08
N VAL A 136 9.70 -2.36 -3.88
CA VAL A 136 9.46 -1.05 -4.51
C VAL A 136 9.89 0.12 -3.64
N HIS A 137 10.13 -0.09 -2.34
CA HIS A 137 10.49 0.96 -1.41
C HIS A 137 11.82 1.62 -1.79
N PRO A 138 11.88 2.97 -1.91
CA PRO A 138 13.07 3.67 -2.43
C PRO A 138 14.33 3.52 -1.58
N ALA A 139 14.19 3.33 -0.27
CA ALA A 139 15.34 3.20 0.65
C ALA A 139 16.20 1.99 0.30
N GLN A 140 15.60 0.87 -0.11
CA GLN A 140 16.35 -0.31 -0.54
C GLN A 140 17.12 -0.10 -1.85
N LYS A 141 16.59 0.75 -2.75
CA LYS A 141 17.29 1.11 -4.00
C LYS A 141 18.54 1.96 -3.75
N LYS A 142 18.53 2.83 -2.72
CA LYS A 142 19.70 3.65 -2.34
C LYS A 142 20.83 2.81 -1.73
N THR A 143 20.51 1.80 -0.93
CA THR A 143 21.51 0.89 -0.34
C THR A 143 22.19 0.03 -1.39
N LYS A 144 21.44 -0.53 -2.35
CA LYS A 144 22.00 -1.29 -3.47
C LYS A 144 22.89 -0.44 -4.39
N ARG A 145 22.56 0.83 -4.60
CA ARG A 145 23.37 1.75 -5.42
C ARG A 145 24.68 2.15 -4.74
N LYS A 146 24.71 2.30 -3.41
CA LYS A 146 25.96 2.59 -2.67
C LYS A 146 26.90 1.38 -2.61
N LEU A 147 26.39 0.17 -2.51
CA LEU A 147 27.22 -1.04 -2.56
C LEU A 147 27.79 -1.35 -3.96
N GLY A 148 27.05 -1.00 -5.02
CA GLY A 148 27.50 -1.23 -6.40
C GLY A 148 28.46 -0.17 -6.94
N ALA A 149 28.66 0.97 -6.24
CA ALA A 149 29.60 2.02 -6.62
C ALA A 149 30.95 1.95 -5.89
N ALA A 150 31.15 0.95 -5.03
CA ALA A 150 32.37 0.73 -4.23
C ALA A 150 33.12 -0.55 -4.63
N ALA A 151 32.87 -1.07 -5.86
CA ALA A 151 33.58 -2.25 -6.40
C ALA A 151 34.32 -1.87 -7.68
#